data_3e6f40e624a313aa3ff06338e28fc75a
#
_entry.id   3e6f40e624a313aa3ff06338e28fc75a
#
_cell.length_a   1.000
_cell.length_b   1.000
_cell.length_c   1.000
_cell.angle_alpha   90.00
_cell.angle_beta   90.00
_cell.angle_gamma   90.00
#
_symmetry.space_group_name_H-M   'P 1'
#
loop_
_entity.id
_entity.type
_entity.pdbx_description
1 polymer ?
#
loop_
_entity_poly.entity_id
_entity_poly.type
_entity_poly.pdbx_seq_one_letter_code
_entity_poly.pdbx_strand_id
1 'polypeptide(L)'
;MAQKKWDCNFELGSKVTQEQMDFFDKHGVIIFRNFLTPAQRETYVSELFRIEKQFLEEKRDKINGIPLKFGKDMEGNTTIQRFCFTSHFSNPLKELLKDERLEALIDFLAPYEGRIGENEKDGLVANNYVNTPNSTFSQMGWHTDSPRDLFLGQKIMPMLNVGIHLDTCLFENGGLRVIPGTHKQSVVKLLFGKKYFIDNSDDEREVGFDINAGDLTVHDGRTWHRVKQSPLIGEASRRRVMYIPIITGKYKPKHEGSKTPFYHRFTRKVHN
;
A
#
# COMPACT_ATOMS: atom_id res chain seq x y z
N MET A 1 -22.91 -15.04 0.98
CA MET A 1 -22.21 -15.65 -0.18
C MET A 1 -20.73 -15.84 0.16
N ALA A 2 -20.09 -16.92 -0.33
CA ALA A 2 -18.68 -17.15 -0.06
C ALA A 2 -17.83 -16.12 -0.81
N GLN A 3 -16.95 -15.43 -0.10
CA GLN A 3 -15.95 -14.53 -0.70
C GLN A 3 -15.03 -15.34 -1.62
N LYS A 4 -14.65 -14.75 -2.76
CA LYS A 4 -13.81 -15.43 -3.76
C LYS A 4 -12.33 -15.25 -3.44
N LYS A 5 -11.64 -16.35 -3.27
CA LYS A 5 -10.18 -16.39 -3.24
C LYS A 5 -9.68 -16.58 -4.68
N TRP A 6 -8.75 -15.71 -5.10
CA TRP A 6 -8.06 -15.86 -6.38
C TRP A 6 -6.70 -16.49 -6.18
N ASP A 7 -6.38 -17.39 -7.08
CA ASP A 7 -5.04 -17.92 -7.24
C ASP A 7 -4.33 -17.14 -8.36
N CYS A 8 -3.26 -16.45 -8.00
CA CYS A 8 -2.49 -15.63 -8.91
C CYS A 8 -1.00 -15.93 -8.67
N ASN A 9 -0.35 -16.60 -9.63
CA ASN A 9 0.97 -17.19 -9.46
C ASN A 9 1.92 -16.73 -10.56
N PHE A 10 2.10 -15.42 -10.71
CA PHE A 10 3.11 -14.87 -11.61
C PHE A 10 4.46 -14.71 -10.89
N GLU A 11 5.54 -14.72 -11.66
CA GLU A 11 6.87 -14.31 -11.22
C GLU A 11 7.29 -13.06 -11.99
N LEU A 12 7.92 -12.11 -11.31
CA LEU A 12 8.37 -10.86 -11.90
C LEU A 12 9.83 -10.98 -12.30
N GLY A 13 10.09 -10.89 -13.61
CA GLY A 13 11.43 -10.75 -14.18
C GLY A 13 11.81 -9.29 -14.42
N SER A 14 12.93 -9.07 -15.12
CA SER A 14 13.40 -7.74 -15.55
C SER A 14 12.49 -7.10 -16.62
N LYS A 15 11.49 -7.82 -17.13
CA LYS A 15 10.46 -7.33 -18.04
C LYS A 15 9.12 -7.98 -17.69
N VAL A 16 8.04 -7.24 -17.84
CA VAL A 16 6.69 -7.81 -17.78
C VAL A 16 6.38 -8.58 -19.07
N THR A 17 5.71 -9.72 -18.94
CA THR A 17 5.30 -10.53 -20.09
C THR A 17 3.96 -10.04 -20.66
N GLN A 18 3.64 -10.41 -21.91
CA GLN A 18 2.35 -10.06 -22.49
C GLN A 18 1.17 -10.66 -21.69
N GLU A 19 1.31 -11.87 -21.17
CA GLU A 19 0.30 -12.50 -20.31
C GLU A 19 0.04 -11.67 -19.03
N GLN A 20 1.10 -11.16 -18.39
CA GLN A 20 0.99 -10.29 -17.23
C GLN A 20 0.33 -8.95 -17.57
N MET A 21 0.68 -8.38 -18.74
CA MET A 21 0.05 -7.14 -19.25
C MET A 21 -1.45 -7.34 -19.47
N ASP A 22 -1.84 -8.42 -20.19
CA ASP A 22 -3.24 -8.71 -20.47
C ASP A 22 -4.04 -8.98 -19.20
N PHE A 23 -3.43 -9.70 -18.25
CA PHE A 23 -4.04 -9.98 -16.94
C PHE A 23 -4.26 -8.68 -16.14
N PHE A 24 -3.22 -7.85 -16.05
CA PHE A 24 -3.32 -6.57 -15.32
C PHE A 24 -4.30 -5.61 -15.99
N ASP A 25 -4.25 -5.47 -17.32
CA ASP A 25 -5.20 -4.65 -18.08
C ASP A 25 -6.65 -5.10 -17.84
N LYS A 26 -6.91 -6.41 -17.78
CA LYS A 26 -8.25 -6.94 -17.53
C LYS A 26 -8.72 -6.69 -16.09
N HIS A 27 -7.85 -6.86 -15.12
CA HIS A 27 -8.24 -6.97 -13.71
C HIS A 27 -7.85 -5.76 -12.84
N GLY A 28 -6.82 -5.02 -13.20
CA GLY A 28 -6.29 -3.89 -12.43
C GLY A 28 -5.56 -4.30 -11.14
N VAL A 29 -5.21 -5.57 -11.03
CA VAL A 29 -4.46 -6.15 -9.91
C VAL A 29 -3.72 -7.39 -10.39
N ILE A 30 -2.49 -7.59 -9.90
CA ILE A 30 -1.67 -8.78 -10.16
C ILE A 30 -0.79 -9.06 -8.93
N ILE A 31 -0.43 -10.33 -8.72
CA ILE A 31 0.46 -10.76 -7.65
C ILE A 31 1.63 -11.50 -8.24
N PHE A 32 2.82 -11.13 -7.79
CA PHE A 32 4.08 -11.79 -8.12
C PHE A 32 4.60 -12.53 -6.90
N ARG A 33 4.91 -13.81 -7.09
CA ARG A 33 5.42 -14.68 -6.04
C ARG A 33 6.93 -14.52 -5.88
N ASN A 34 7.40 -14.73 -4.65
CA ASN A 34 8.82 -14.81 -4.34
C ASN A 34 9.65 -13.61 -4.83
N PHE A 35 9.09 -12.40 -4.76
CA PHE A 35 9.82 -11.20 -5.15
C PHE A 35 11.04 -10.96 -4.26
N LEU A 36 10.91 -11.20 -2.94
CA LEU A 36 12.02 -11.13 -2.01
C LEU A 36 12.52 -12.51 -1.63
N THR A 37 13.84 -12.65 -1.53
CA THR A 37 14.46 -13.76 -0.82
C THR A 37 14.23 -13.64 0.70
N PRO A 38 14.32 -14.74 1.47
CA PRO A 38 14.23 -14.67 2.93
C PRO A 38 15.23 -13.69 3.56
N ALA A 39 16.49 -13.65 3.07
CA ALA A 39 17.53 -12.75 3.56
C ALA A 39 17.21 -11.28 3.30
N GLN A 40 16.71 -10.94 2.11
CA GLN A 40 16.26 -9.57 1.81
C GLN A 40 15.10 -9.16 2.72
N ARG A 41 14.12 -10.05 2.92
CA ARG A 41 13.00 -9.81 3.82
C ARG A 41 13.46 -9.51 5.25
N GLU A 42 14.37 -10.31 5.80
CA GLU A 42 14.93 -10.09 7.14
C GLU A 42 15.67 -8.76 7.25
N THR A 43 16.44 -8.40 6.23
CA THR A 43 17.11 -7.09 6.15
C THR A 43 16.09 -5.96 6.22
N TYR A 44 15.03 -5.99 5.41
CA TYR A 44 14.04 -4.92 5.40
C TYR A 44 13.22 -4.86 6.70
N VAL A 45 12.88 -6.00 7.28
CA VAL A 45 12.23 -6.05 8.60
C VAL A 45 13.10 -5.39 9.67
N SER A 46 14.39 -5.70 9.70
CA SER A 46 15.35 -5.11 10.64
C SER A 46 15.50 -3.60 10.46
N GLU A 47 15.56 -3.13 9.20
CA GLU A 47 15.64 -1.72 8.89
C GLU A 47 14.37 -0.96 9.30
N LEU A 48 13.20 -1.51 9.05
CA LEU A 48 11.94 -0.89 9.46
C LEU A 48 11.84 -0.79 11.00
N PHE A 49 12.27 -1.81 11.72
CA PHE A 49 12.32 -1.78 13.18
C PHE A 49 13.30 -0.72 13.70
N ARG A 50 14.48 -0.61 13.08
CA ARG A 50 15.47 0.41 13.43
C ARG A 50 14.93 1.84 13.20
N ILE A 51 14.26 2.07 12.06
CA ILE A 51 13.65 3.36 11.73
C ILE A 51 12.53 3.71 12.71
N GLU A 52 11.65 2.75 13.00
CA GLU A 52 10.58 2.93 13.97
C GLU A 52 11.12 3.36 15.35
N LYS A 53 12.13 2.64 15.86
CA LYS A 53 12.81 2.97 17.11
C LYS A 53 13.39 4.38 17.09
N GLN A 54 14.12 4.73 16.04
CA GLN A 54 14.68 6.07 15.85
C GLN A 54 13.60 7.15 15.91
N PHE A 55 12.48 6.98 15.19
CA PHE A 55 11.41 7.97 15.15
C PHE A 55 10.69 8.14 16.49
N LEU A 56 10.53 7.05 17.25
CA LEU A 56 9.98 7.10 18.62
C LEU A 56 10.91 7.84 19.58
N GLU A 57 12.21 7.57 19.53
CA GLU A 57 13.22 8.25 20.35
C GLU A 57 13.30 9.76 20.02
N GLU A 58 13.25 10.11 18.73
CA GLU A 58 13.23 11.49 18.24
C GLU A 58 11.88 12.20 18.45
N LYS A 59 10.85 11.48 18.90
CA LYS A 59 9.46 11.96 19.03
C LYS A 59 8.95 12.61 17.76
N ARG A 60 9.29 12.03 16.59
CA ARG A 60 8.82 12.52 15.31
C ARG A 60 7.31 12.32 15.17
N ASP A 61 6.61 13.31 14.67
CA ASP A 61 5.17 13.26 14.37
C ASP A 61 4.86 13.20 12.88
N LYS A 62 5.85 13.56 12.03
CA LYS A 62 5.69 13.61 10.57
C LYS A 62 7.03 13.49 9.86
N ILE A 63 7.00 13.07 8.58
CA ILE A 63 8.13 13.05 7.66
C ILE A 63 7.71 13.78 6.38
N ASN A 64 8.50 14.73 5.93
CA ASN A 64 8.24 15.53 4.70
C ASN A 64 6.80 16.06 4.62
N GLY A 65 6.28 16.50 5.77
CA GLY A 65 4.90 16.99 5.90
C GLY A 65 3.82 15.92 6.01
N ILE A 66 4.14 14.62 5.91
CA ILE A 66 3.18 13.53 6.07
C ILE A 66 3.19 13.03 7.51
N PRO A 67 2.04 13.08 8.22
CA PRO A 67 1.95 12.60 9.59
C PRO A 67 2.21 11.09 9.71
N LEU A 68 2.91 10.69 10.77
CA LEU A 68 3.00 9.30 11.19
C LEU A 68 1.65 8.85 11.76
N LYS A 69 1.34 7.56 11.64
CA LYS A 69 0.20 6.96 12.35
C LYS A 69 0.72 6.09 13.50
N PHE A 70 0.29 6.42 14.69
CA PHE A 70 0.65 5.69 15.90
C PHE A 70 -0.42 4.68 16.28
N GLY A 71 -0.01 3.63 16.96
CA GLY A 71 -0.84 2.61 17.56
C GLY A 71 -0.28 2.11 18.88
N LYS A 72 -0.84 1.02 19.35
CA LYS A 72 -0.38 0.33 20.55
C LYS A 72 -0.13 -1.14 20.24
N ASP A 73 0.92 -1.72 20.83
CA ASP A 73 1.12 -3.17 20.86
C ASP A 73 0.23 -3.83 21.93
N MET A 74 0.41 -5.13 22.15
CA MET A 74 -0.35 -5.89 23.15
C MET A 74 -0.02 -5.47 24.57
N GLU A 75 1.16 -4.98 24.83
CA GLU A 75 1.67 -4.49 26.12
C GLU A 75 1.30 -3.02 26.37
N GLY A 76 0.71 -2.35 25.37
CA GLY A 76 0.31 -0.94 25.44
C GLY A 76 1.43 0.04 25.09
N ASN A 77 2.59 -0.43 24.62
CA ASN A 77 3.67 0.43 24.15
C ASN A 77 3.26 1.13 22.86
N THR A 78 3.77 2.34 22.66
CA THR A 78 3.52 3.07 21.42
C THR A 78 4.32 2.46 20.27
N THR A 79 3.64 2.21 19.16
CA THR A 79 4.22 1.73 17.90
C THR A 79 3.86 2.68 16.76
N ILE A 80 4.60 2.62 15.66
CA ILE A 80 4.27 3.39 14.45
C ILE A 80 3.65 2.44 13.43
N GLN A 81 2.36 2.58 13.23
CA GLN A 81 1.60 1.74 12.29
C GLN A 81 1.82 2.11 10.83
N ARG A 82 2.15 3.38 10.54
CA ARG A 82 2.43 3.84 9.19
C ARG A 82 3.45 4.98 9.21
N PHE A 83 4.51 4.83 8.45
CA PHE A 83 5.55 5.83 8.25
C PHE A 83 6.00 5.90 6.79
N CYS A 84 6.25 7.11 6.33
CA CYS A 84 6.48 7.46 4.93
C CYS A 84 7.97 7.76 4.67
N PHE A 85 8.38 7.74 3.40
CA PHE A 85 9.73 8.10 2.96
C PHE A 85 10.84 7.28 3.66
N THR A 86 10.57 6.02 3.95
CA THR A 86 11.50 5.16 4.70
C THR A 86 12.83 4.94 3.98
N SER A 87 12.85 5.04 2.64
CA SER A 87 14.08 5.01 1.83
C SER A 87 15.07 6.13 2.17
N HIS A 88 14.62 7.25 2.73
CA HIS A 88 15.49 8.34 3.17
C HIS A 88 16.31 7.99 4.42
N PHE A 89 15.90 6.98 5.16
CA PHE A 89 16.48 6.59 6.45
C PHE A 89 17.18 5.23 6.42
N SER A 90 17.26 4.60 5.24
CA SER A 90 17.83 3.26 5.07
C SER A 90 18.45 3.09 3.68
N ASN A 91 19.74 2.80 3.64
CA ASN A 91 20.41 2.48 2.38
C ASN A 91 19.83 1.22 1.71
N PRO A 92 19.59 0.10 2.43
CA PRO A 92 18.92 -1.07 1.83
C PRO A 92 17.57 -0.75 1.19
N LEU A 93 16.73 0.09 1.85
CA LEU A 93 15.43 0.49 1.29
C LEU A 93 15.57 1.46 0.11
N LYS A 94 16.63 2.27 0.09
CA LYS A 94 16.93 3.13 -1.06
C LYS A 94 17.40 2.32 -2.27
N GLU A 95 18.26 1.32 -2.06
CA GLU A 95 18.69 0.43 -3.14
C GLU A 95 17.54 -0.45 -3.67
N LEU A 96 16.59 -0.84 -2.83
CA LEU A 96 15.37 -1.52 -3.29
C LEU A 96 14.64 -0.75 -4.38
N LEU A 97 14.57 0.59 -4.29
CA LEU A 97 13.90 1.41 -5.30
C LEU A 97 14.58 1.39 -6.67
N LYS A 98 15.82 0.86 -6.77
CA LYS A 98 16.57 0.71 -8.01
C LYS A 98 16.49 -0.72 -8.59
N ASP A 99 15.69 -1.61 -7.99
CA ASP A 99 15.50 -2.97 -8.50
C ASP A 99 14.88 -2.90 -9.90
N GLU A 100 15.55 -3.46 -10.92
CA GLU A 100 15.09 -3.46 -12.31
C GLU A 100 13.70 -4.07 -12.50
N ARG A 101 13.30 -4.99 -11.60
CA ARG A 101 11.97 -5.59 -11.61
C ARG A 101 10.90 -4.58 -11.23
N LEU A 102 11.19 -3.62 -10.34
CA LEU A 102 10.26 -2.53 -10.03
C LEU A 102 10.13 -1.55 -11.20
N GLU A 103 11.23 -1.29 -11.92
CA GLU A 103 11.19 -0.49 -13.15
C GLU A 103 10.35 -1.17 -14.23
N ALA A 104 10.44 -2.49 -14.38
CA ALA A 104 9.63 -3.25 -15.35
C ALA A 104 8.11 -3.05 -15.14
N LEU A 105 7.65 -2.81 -13.90
CA LEU A 105 6.24 -2.54 -13.61
C LEU A 105 5.73 -1.25 -14.25
N ILE A 106 6.60 -0.32 -14.63
CA ILE A 106 6.23 0.94 -15.30
C ILE A 106 5.48 0.65 -16.60
N ASP A 107 5.77 -0.45 -17.29
CA ASP A 107 5.12 -0.84 -18.54
C ASP A 107 3.61 -1.04 -18.37
N PHE A 108 3.12 -1.38 -17.18
CA PHE A 108 1.67 -1.43 -16.90
C PHE A 108 0.96 -0.08 -17.04
N LEU A 109 1.71 1.01 -17.05
CA LEU A 109 1.16 2.36 -17.20
C LEU A 109 1.17 2.88 -18.64
N ALA A 110 1.68 2.09 -19.60
CA ALA A 110 1.70 2.50 -21.01
C ALA A 110 0.30 2.95 -21.48
N PRO A 111 0.18 4.02 -22.29
CA PRO A 111 1.24 4.78 -22.96
C PRO A 111 1.79 5.96 -22.12
N TYR A 112 1.52 6.01 -20.84
CA TYR A 112 1.98 7.11 -19.97
C TYR A 112 3.42 6.87 -19.50
N GLU A 113 4.18 7.94 -19.39
CA GLU A 113 5.52 7.91 -18.77
C GLU A 113 5.40 7.74 -17.26
N GLY A 114 5.75 6.55 -16.77
CA GLY A 114 5.75 6.23 -15.35
C GLY A 114 7.12 6.46 -14.69
N ARG A 115 7.12 6.58 -13.38
CA ARG A 115 8.33 6.60 -12.55
C ARG A 115 8.06 6.17 -11.12
N ILE A 116 9.07 5.67 -10.45
CA ILE A 116 9.00 5.39 -9.01
C ILE A 116 8.98 6.72 -8.25
N GLY A 117 7.96 6.91 -7.41
CA GLY A 117 7.74 8.15 -6.66
C GLY A 117 8.52 8.21 -5.35
N GLU A 118 9.86 8.21 -5.39
CA GLU A 118 10.70 8.22 -4.18
C GLU A 118 10.42 9.43 -3.29
N ASN A 119 10.36 10.63 -3.89
CA ASN A 119 10.15 11.91 -3.18
C ASN A 119 8.74 12.49 -3.39
N GLU A 120 7.87 11.79 -4.08
CA GLU A 120 6.55 12.24 -4.47
C GLU A 120 5.48 11.42 -3.76
N LYS A 121 4.28 11.98 -3.65
CA LYS A 121 3.19 11.38 -2.85
C LYS A 121 3.66 11.14 -1.41
N ASP A 122 3.91 9.91 -1.01
CA ASP A 122 4.36 9.55 0.34
C ASP A 122 5.68 8.74 0.29
N GLY A 123 6.31 8.63 -0.89
CA GLY A 123 7.52 7.85 -1.10
C GLY A 123 7.32 6.37 -0.77
N LEU A 124 8.38 5.68 -0.37
CA LEU A 124 8.28 4.34 0.19
C LEU A 124 7.62 4.40 1.56
N VAL A 125 6.46 3.79 1.67
CA VAL A 125 5.63 3.75 2.88
C VAL A 125 5.73 2.38 3.54
N ALA A 126 6.03 2.33 4.83
CA ALA A 126 5.90 1.12 5.62
C ALA A 126 4.60 1.14 6.42
N ASN A 127 3.84 0.06 6.33
CA ASN A 127 2.70 -0.21 7.19
C ASN A 127 3.03 -1.39 8.10
N ASN A 128 2.77 -1.23 9.39
CA ASN A 128 3.00 -2.24 10.42
C ASN A 128 1.73 -2.33 11.29
N TYR A 129 0.81 -3.21 10.89
CA TYR A 129 -0.45 -3.39 11.60
C TYR A 129 -0.41 -4.62 12.48
N VAL A 130 -0.85 -4.43 13.72
CA VAL A 130 -1.17 -5.50 14.67
C VAL A 130 -2.58 -5.25 15.18
N ASN A 131 -3.43 -6.28 15.13
CA ASN A 131 -4.76 -6.21 15.71
C ASN A 131 -4.65 -6.45 17.22
N THR A 132 -5.00 -5.46 18.00
CA THR A 132 -5.03 -5.55 19.47
C THR A 132 -6.47 -5.32 19.96
N PRO A 133 -6.84 -5.78 21.16
CA PRO A 133 -8.20 -5.59 21.69
C PRO A 133 -8.65 -4.12 21.70
N ASN A 134 -7.69 -3.19 21.83
CA ASN A 134 -7.93 -1.75 21.85
C ASN A 134 -7.49 -1.05 20.56
N SER A 135 -7.33 -1.80 19.46
CA SER A 135 -6.88 -1.24 18.19
C SER A 135 -7.97 -0.35 17.59
N THR A 136 -7.69 0.94 17.48
CA THR A 136 -8.58 1.91 16.82
C THR A 136 -8.52 1.81 15.30
N PHE A 137 -7.51 1.10 14.76
CA PHE A 137 -7.29 0.95 13.32
C PHE A 137 -7.10 -0.53 12.96
N SER A 138 -8.20 -1.25 12.89
CA SER A 138 -8.21 -2.69 12.63
C SER A 138 -8.43 -3.04 11.15
N GLN A 139 -9.06 -2.14 10.39
CA GLN A 139 -9.39 -2.32 8.98
C GLN A 139 -9.36 -0.99 8.23
N MET A 140 -9.31 -1.08 6.89
CA MET A 140 -9.43 0.09 6.01
C MET A 140 -10.58 -0.18 5.03
N GLY A 141 -11.62 0.65 5.10
CA GLY A 141 -12.80 0.52 4.24
C GLY A 141 -12.48 0.73 2.76
N TRP A 142 -13.49 0.50 1.91
CA TRP A 142 -13.36 0.65 0.48
C TRP A 142 -12.84 2.03 0.08
N HIS A 143 -11.82 2.06 -0.76
CA HIS A 143 -11.24 3.27 -1.31
C HIS A 143 -10.51 2.99 -2.63
N THR A 144 -10.15 4.06 -3.31
CA THR A 144 -9.16 4.07 -4.39
C THR A 144 -8.11 5.13 -4.04
N ASP A 145 -6.90 5.03 -4.57
CA ASP A 145 -5.81 5.97 -4.28
C ASP A 145 -5.90 7.26 -5.10
N SER A 146 -6.69 7.24 -6.17
CA SER A 146 -6.72 8.30 -7.18
C SER A 146 -7.44 9.59 -6.78
N PRO A 147 -8.51 9.62 -5.95
CA PRO A 147 -9.17 10.87 -5.60
C PRO A 147 -8.29 11.88 -4.89
N ARG A 148 -7.19 11.42 -4.28
CA ARG A 148 -6.19 12.30 -3.68
C ARG A 148 -5.64 13.33 -4.68
N ASP A 149 -5.54 12.98 -5.94
CA ASP A 149 -5.04 13.86 -6.99
C ASP A 149 -5.97 15.05 -7.23
N LEU A 150 -7.28 14.84 -7.14
CA LEU A 150 -8.27 15.92 -7.24
C LEU A 150 -8.13 16.94 -6.10
N PHE A 151 -7.85 16.46 -4.88
CA PHE A 151 -7.60 17.35 -3.74
C PHE A 151 -6.31 18.17 -3.90
N LEU A 152 -5.41 17.74 -4.77
CA LEU A 152 -4.20 18.46 -5.13
C LEU A 152 -4.39 19.38 -6.36
N GLY A 153 -5.62 19.47 -6.89
CA GLY A 153 -5.94 20.25 -8.09
C GLY A 153 -5.41 19.65 -9.38
N GLN A 154 -5.20 18.31 -9.41
CA GLN A 154 -4.67 17.59 -10.55
C GLN A 154 -5.73 16.68 -11.17
N LYS A 155 -5.54 16.32 -12.44
CA LYS A 155 -6.33 15.26 -13.07
C LYS A 155 -5.97 13.92 -12.42
N ILE A 156 -6.96 13.02 -12.34
CA ILE A 156 -6.70 11.62 -11.97
C ILE A 156 -5.86 10.99 -13.07
N MET A 157 -4.62 10.67 -12.74
CA MET A 157 -3.69 9.99 -13.63
C MET A 157 -3.53 8.54 -13.20
N PRO A 158 -3.25 7.61 -14.16
CA PRO A 158 -2.91 6.24 -13.81
C PRO A 158 -1.71 6.19 -12.87
N MET A 159 -1.78 5.31 -11.89
CA MET A 159 -0.67 5.01 -10.99
C MET A 159 -0.77 3.57 -10.52
N LEU A 160 0.34 3.00 -10.11
CA LEU A 160 0.38 1.72 -9.43
C LEU A 160 0.69 1.91 -7.95
N ASN A 161 0.02 1.13 -7.14
CA ASN A 161 0.39 0.92 -5.75
C ASN A 161 1.03 -0.47 -5.64
N VAL A 162 2.34 -0.50 -5.43
CA VAL A 162 3.14 -1.72 -5.37
C VAL A 162 3.39 -2.06 -3.92
N GLY A 163 2.83 -3.17 -3.44
CA GLY A 163 2.94 -3.65 -2.07
C GLY A 163 3.91 -4.83 -1.95
N ILE A 164 5.00 -4.67 -1.22
CA ILE A 164 5.96 -5.74 -0.90
C ILE A 164 5.64 -6.26 0.49
N HIS A 165 5.26 -7.55 0.58
CA HIS A 165 4.75 -8.14 1.80
C HIS A 165 5.88 -8.81 2.60
N LEU A 166 6.07 -8.36 3.84
CA LEU A 166 7.11 -8.89 4.73
C LEU A 166 6.58 -10.00 5.65
N ASP A 167 5.26 -10.10 5.78
CA ASP A 167 4.58 -11.15 6.55
C ASP A 167 3.55 -11.86 5.68
N THR A 168 3.33 -13.15 5.99
CA THR A 168 2.28 -13.93 5.35
C THR A 168 0.90 -13.48 5.84
N CYS A 169 0.00 -13.25 4.90
CA CYS A 169 -1.40 -12.92 5.16
C CYS A 169 -2.29 -13.82 4.28
N LEU A 170 -2.77 -14.93 4.84
CA LEU A 170 -3.70 -15.81 4.16
C LEU A 170 -5.05 -15.13 4.00
N PHE A 171 -5.80 -15.56 3.00
CA PHE A 171 -7.14 -15.02 2.69
C PHE A 171 -8.07 -14.98 3.91
N GLU A 172 -8.10 -16.04 4.70
CA GLU A 172 -8.90 -16.15 5.92
C GLU A 172 -8.46 -15.18 7.03
N ASN A 173 -7.20 -14.75 7.00
CA ASN A 173 -6.63 -13.83 7.99
C ASN A 173 -6.89 -12.35 7.65
N GLY A 174 -7.81 -12.06 6.75
CA GLY A 174 -8.14 -10.69 6.33
C GLY A 174 -7.24 -10.20 5.20
N GLY A 175 -6.77 -8.95 5.29
CA GLY A 175 -5.84 -8.37 4.32
C GLY A 175 -6.51 -7.77 3.08
N LEU A 176 -5.75 -7.69 2.00
CA LEU A 176 -6.16 -7.02 0.77
C LEU A 176 -7.37 -7.70 0.13
N ARG A 177 -8.38 -6.88 -0.17
CA ARG A 177 -9.53 -7.22 -1.01
C ARG A 177 -9.65 -6.19 -2.12
N VAL A 178 -9.92 -6.64 -3.32
CA VAL A 178 -10.08 -5.79 -4.50
C VAL A 178 -11.34 -6.14 -5.26
N ILE A 179 -11.88 -5.17 -6.02
CA ILE A 179 -12.96 -5.44 -6.98
C ILE A 179 -12.30 -5.35 -8.38
N PRO A 180 -12.02 -6.50 -9.01
CA PRO A 180 -11.31 -6.53 -10.29
C PRO A 180 -12.03 -5.75 -11.38
N GLY A 181 -11.25 -5.14 -12.29
CA GLY A 181 -11.76 -4.40 -13.45
C GLY A 181 -12.29 -2.99 -13.14
N THR A 182 -12.35 -2.60 -11.85
CA THR A 182 -12.90 -1.29 -11.47
C THR A 182 -11.98 -0.11 -11.80
N HIS A 183 -10.72 -0.33 -12.13
CA HIS A 183 -9.82 0.70 -12.66
C HIS A 183 -10.29 1.29 -13.99
N LYS A 184 -11.11 0.56 -14.76
CA LYS A 184 -11.71 0.99 -16.06
C LYS A 184 -13.05 1.73 -15.86
N GLN A 185 -13.52 1.92 -14.63
CA GLN A 185 -14.79 2.59 -14.37
C GLN A 185 -14.73 4.09 -14.70
N SER A 186 -15.92 4.69 -14.92
CA SER A 186 -16.02 6.14 -15.11
C SER A 186 -15.59 6.90 -13.86
N VAL A 187 -15.14 8.15 -14.03
CA VAL A 187 -14.76 9.04 -12.92
C VAL A 187 -15.90 9.20 -11.91
N VAL A 188 -17.15 9.26 -12.38
CA VAL A 188 -18.33 9.35 -11.51
C VAL A 188 -18.46 8.12 -10.61
N LYS A 189 -18.31 6.91 -11.15
CA LYS A 189 -18.31 5.67 -10.37
C LYS A 189 -17.11 5.58 -9.44
N LEU A 190 -15.96 6.09 -9.87
CA LEU A 190 -14.76 6.15 -9.04
C LEU A 190 -14.95 7.07 -7.84
N LEU A 191 -15.64 8.20 -7.97
CA LEU A 191 -15.83 9.15 -6.88
C LEU A 191 -17.00 8.78 -5.95
N PHE A 192 -18.06 8.20 -6.49
CA PHE A 192 -19.33 8.00 -5.78
C PHE A 192 -19.79 6.55 -5.70
N GLY A 193 -19.01 5.60 -6.19
CA GLY A 193 -19.39 4.18 -6.21
C GLY A 193 -19.49 3.52 -4.84
N LYS A 194 -18.70 3.99 -3.88
CA LYS A 194 -18.71 3.56 -2.47
C LYS A 194 -18.40 4.74 -1.55
N LYS A 195 -18.75 4.61 -0.27
CA LYS A 195 -18.36 5.61 0.75
C LYS A 195 -16.89 5.39 1.14
N TYR A 196 -16.02 6.28 0.69
CA TYR A 196 -14.57 6.19 0.93
C TYR A 196 -14.21 6.02 2.39
N PHE A 197 -13.40 4.99 2.68
CA PHE A 197 -12.85 4.63 4.00
C PHE A 197 -13.87 4.25 5.08
N ILE A 198 -15.18 4.48 4.84
CA ILE A 198 -16.25 4.22 5.82
C ILE A 198 -16.96 2.90 5.51
N ASP A 199 -17.17 2.61 4.22
CA ASP A 199 -17.83 1.38 3.79
C ASP A 199 -16.92 0.18 3.97
N ASN A 200 -17.26 -0.69 4.89
CA ASN A 200 -16.56 -1.95 5.18
C ASN A 200 -17.38 -3.19 4.78
N SER A 201 -18.53 -2.98 4.11
CA SER A 201 -19.41 -4.09 3.70
C SER A 201 -18.75 -5.00 2.67
N ASP A 202 -19.07 -6.28 2.73
CA ASP A 202 -18.62 -7.24 1.72
C ASP A 202 -19.28 -6.91 0.36
N ASP A 203 -18.53 -7.06 -0.73
CA ASP A 203 -19.01 -6.88 -2.11
C ASP A 203 -18.95 -8.26 -2.81
N GLU A 204 -20.01 -8.63 -3.52
CA GLU A 204 -20.07 -9.93 -4.21
C GLU A 204 -18.99 -10.14 -5.27
N ARG A 205 -18.44 -9.04 -5.79
CA ARG A 205 -17.40 -9.03 -6.81
C ARG A 205 -16.00 -9.01 -6.21
N GLU A 206 -15.87 -8.82 -4.87
CA GLU A 206 -14.57 -8.74 -4.25
C GLU A 206 -13.85 -10.07 -4.32
N VAL A 207 -12.55 -9.97 -4.50
CA VAL A 207 -11.63 -11.09 -4.42
C VAL A 207 -10.52 -10.78 -3.43
N GLY A 208 -9.96 -11.81 -2.84
CA GLY A 208 -8.78 -11.72 -1.99
C GLY A 208 -7.80 -12.82 -2.35
N PHE A 209 -6.68 -12.85 -1.67
CA PHE A 209 -5.52 -13.65 -2.04
C PHE A 209 -4.87 -14.27 -0.81
N ASP A 210 -4.25 -15.44 -0.98
CA ASP A 210 -3.17 -15.82 -0.09
C ASP A 210 -1.91 -15.08 -0.53
N ILE A 211 -1.36 -14.31 0.37
CA ILE A 211 -0.14 -13.55 0.14
C ILE A 211 0.92 -14.08 1.09
N ASN A 212 2.02 -14.57 0.56
CA ASN A 212 3.13 -15.07 1.35
C ASN A 212 4.14 -13.95 1.66
N ALA A 213 4.91 -14.13 2.73
CA ALA A 213 6.04 -13.26 2.99
C ALA A 213 7.04 -13.32 1.83
N GLY A 214 7.41 -12.17 1.28
CA GLY A 214 8.23 -12.05 0.09
C GLY A 214 7.46 -11.84 -1.21
N ASP A 215 6.14 -11.98 -1.22
CA ASP A 215 5.30 -11.69 -2.40
C ASP A 215 5.18 -10.18 -2.64
N LEU A 216 4.87 -9.84 -3.90
CA LEU A 216 4.61 -8.46 -4.33
C LEU A 216 3.22 -8.38 -4.95
N THR A 217 2.42 -7.41 -4.51
CA THR A 217 1.12 -7.09 -5.09
C THR A 217 1.20 -5.78 -5.86
N VAL A 218 0.57 -5.71 -7.01
CA VAL A 218 0.43 -4.48 -7.79
C VAL A 218 -1.05 -4.24 -8.07
N HIS A 219 -1.55 -3.06 -7.76
CA HIS A 219 -2.87 -2.65 -8.20
C HIS A 219 -2.88 -1.23 -8.77
N ASP A 220 -3.74 -1.01 -9.74
CA ASP A 220 -3.99 0.32 -10.29
C ASP A 220 -4.66 1.18 -9.21
N GLY A 221 -4.17 2.40 -9.01
CA GLY A 221 -4.70 3.32 -8.01
C GLY A 221 -6.18 3.68 -8.17
N ARG A 222 -6.80 3.34 -9.30
CA ARG A 222 -8.23 3.50 -9.57
C ARG A 222 -9.05 2.26 -9.22
N THR A 223 -8.41 1.14 -8.88
CA THR A 223 -9.09 -0.09 -8.46
C THR A 223 -9.68 0.08 -7.07
N TRP A 224 -10.97 -0.22 -6.89
CA TRP A 224 -11.59 -0.30 -5.58
C TRP A 224 -10.94 -1.42 -4.77
N HIS A 225 -10.40 -1.05 -3.62
CA HIS A 225 -9.78 -2.01 -2.69
C HIS A 225 -10.05 -1.63 -1.25
N ARG A 226 -9.87 -2.59 -0.38
CA ARG A 226 -9.96 -2.43 1.08
C ARG A 226 -8.96 -3.35 1.78
N VAL A 227 -8.71 -3.10 3.05
CA VAL A 227 -7.98 -4.02 3.92
C VAL A 227 -8.92 -4.56 4.98
N LYS A 228 -9.29 -5.83 4.84
CA LYS A 228 -10.18 -6.52 5.78
C LYS A 228 -9.43 -6.79 7.08
N GLN A 229 -10.14 -6.59 8.22
CA GLN A 229 -9.58 -6.87 9.54
C GLN A 229 -9.16 -8.34 9.67
N SER A 230 -8.06 -8.58 10.39
CA SER A 230 -7.67 -9.93 10.79
C SER A 230 -8.60 -10.44 11.91
N PRO A 231 -9.08 -11.69 11.85
CA PRO A 231 -9.75 -12.31 12.98
C PRO A 231 -8.76 -12.70 14.10
N LEU A 232 -7.46 -12.70 13.80
CA LEU A 232 -6.39 -13.01 14.74
C LEU A 232 -6.02 -11.75 15.54
N ILE A 233 -5.40 -11.95 16.71
CA ILE A 233 -4.97 -10.88 17.64
C ILE A 233 -3.48 -11.03 17.93
N GLY A 234 -2.83 -9.91 18.27
CA GLY A 234 -1.41 -9.88 18.60
C GLY A 234 -0.52 -10.23 17.42
N GLU A 235 0.62 -10.85 17.68
CA GLU A 235 1.63 -11.17 16.68
C GLU A 235 1.09 -12.02 15.51
N ALA A 236 0.15 -12.93 15.78
CA ALA A 236 -0.49 -13.74 14.74
C ALA A 236 -1.28 -12.90 13.70
N SER A 237 -1.64 -11.67 14.05
CA SER A 237 -2.32 -10.73 13.15
C SER A 237 -1.37 -9.76 12.44
N ARG A 238 -0.07 -9.78 12.76
CA ARG A 238 0.91 -8.82 12.24
C ARG A 238 0.98 -8.85 10.73
N ARG A 239 0.95 -7.67 10.13
CA ARG A 239 1.07 -7.46 8.68
C ARG A 239 1.97 -6.26 8.43
N ARG A 240 3.19 -6.51 7.98
CA ARG A 240 4.11 -5.48 7.51
C ARG A 240 4.13 -5.51 5.99
N VAL A 241 3.84 -4.36 5.40
CA VAL A 241 3.84 -4.18 3.95
C VAL A 241 4.54 -2.87 3.63
N MET A 242 5.46 -2.92 2.67
CA MET A 242 6.08 -1.73 2.10
C MET A 242 5.35 -1.36 0.82
N TYR A 243 4.86 -0.14 0.71
CA TYR A 243 4.19 0.37 -0.49
C TYR A 243 5.08 1.37 -1.24
N ILE A 244 5.22 1.14 -2.54
CA ILE A 244 5.96 1.99 -3.46
C ILE A 244 4.97 2.54 -4.48
N PRO A 245 4.81 3.88 -4.61
CA PRO A 245 4.00 4.45 -5.67
C PRO A 245 4.78 4.50 -6.97
N ILE A 246 4.25 3.90 -8.03
CA ILE A 246 4.71 4.16 -9.42
C ILE A 246 3.68 5.09 -10.04
N ILE A 247 4.10 6.27 -10.44
CA ILE A 247 3.23 7.39 -10.74
C ILE A 247 3.46 7.93 -12.15
N THR A 248 2.39 8.49 -12.71
CA THR A 248 2.43 9.31 -13.93
C THR A 248 2.01 10.74 -13.60
N GLY A 249 2.22 11.65 -14.53
CA GLY A 249 1.84 13.05 -14.33
C GLY A 249 2.84 13.84 -13.45
N LYS A 250 2.44 15.06 -13.08
CA LYS A 250 3.32 16.00 -12.39
C LYS A 250 2.97 16.08 -10.92
N TYR A 251 3.91 15.72 -10.06
CA TYR A 251 3.81 15.88 -8.61
C TYR A 251 4.96 16.76 -8.11
N LYS A 252 4.70 17.51 -7.05
CA LYS A 252 5.75 18.27 -6.36
C LYS A 252 6.50 17.33 -5.42
N PRO A 253 7.82 17.23 -5.54
CA PRO A 253 8.64 16.52 -4.57
C PRO A 253 8.43 17.07 -3.16
N LYS A 254 8.44 16.18 -2.18
CA LYS A 254 8.33 16.53 -0.77
C LYS A 254 9.70 16.49 -0.10
N HIS A 255 9.88 17.37 0.86
CA HIS A 255 11.09 17.52 1.66
C HIS A 255 10.69 17.90 3.11
N GLU A 256 11.63 17.98 4.01
CA GLU A 256 11.40 18.22 5.43
C GLU A 256 10.56 19.47 5.72
N GLY A 257 10.73 20.54 4.96
CA GLY A 257 9.95 21.78 5.07
C GLY A 257 8.56 21.74 4.39
N SER A 258 8.15 20.61 3.83
CA SER A 258 6.85 20.49 3.13
C SER A 258 5.69 20.63 4.10
N LYS A 259 4.66 21.38 3.68
CA LYS A 259 3.41 21.54 4.45
C LYS A 259 2.61 20.24 4.44
N THR A 260 1.97 19.94 5.57
CA THR A 260 1.03 18.81 5.64
C THR A 260 -0.17 19.09 4.73
N PRO A 261 -0.48 18.18 3.78
CA PRO A 261 -1.66 18.33 2.94
C PRO A 261 -2.94 18.39 3.76
N PHE A 262 -3.86 19.27 3.36
CA PHE A 262 -5.07 19.55 4.13
C PHE A 262 -5.98 18.33 4.35
N TYR A 263 -5.97 17.37 3.42
CA TYR A 263 -6.80 16.16 3.52
C TYR A 263 -6.40 15.26 4.71
N HIS A 264 -5.17 15.36 5.24
CA HIS A 264 -4.79 14.67 6.48
C HIS A 264 -5.57 15.15 7.72
N ARG A 265 -6.19 16.35 7.65
CA ARG A 265 -7.06 16.84 8.73
C ARG A 265 -8.40 16.09 8.76
N PHE A 266 -8.86 15.59 7.63
CA PHE A 266 -10.11 14.82 7.55
C PHE A 266 -9.91 13.36 7.98
N THR A 267 -8.76 12.77 7.68
CA THR A 267 -8.46 11.39 8.10
C THR A 267 -8.32 11.25 9.61
N ARG A 268 -7.90 12.30 10.33
CA ARG A 268 -7.88 12.30 11.80
C ARG A 268 -9.27 12.19 12.44
N LYS A 269 -10.32 12.68 11.79
CA LYS A 269 -11.70 12.64 12.31
C LYS A 269 -12.43 11.32 12.06
N VAL A 270 -11.96 10.50 11.14
CA VAL A 270 -12.55 9.20 10.80
C VAL A 270 -12.01 8.08 11.70
N HIS A 271 -10.95 8.36 12.46
CA HIS A 271 -10.21 7.38 13.25
C HIS A 271 -10.13 7.71 14.76
N ASN A 272 -10.95 8.68 15.24
CA ASN A 272 -11.15 8.97 16.68
C ASN A 272 -12.46 8.36 17.19
#